data_92846fbf95a1ed3511980bef6ad980b9
#
_entry.id   92846fbf95a1ed3511980bef6ad980b9
#
_cell.length_a   1.000
_cell.length_b   1.000
_cell.length_c   1.000
_cell.angle_alpha   90.00
_cell.angle_beta   90.00
_cell.angle_gamma   90.00
#
_symmetry.space_group_name_H-M   'P 1'
#
loop_
_entity.id
_entity.type
_entity.pdbx_description
1 polymer ?
#
loop_
_entity_poly.entity_id
_entity_poly.type
_entity_poly.pdbx_seq_one_letter_code
_entity_poly.pdbx_strand_id
1 'polypeptide(L)'
;ADFIRQHSASGQLVGRSVFLQPPYSVPETDLSVLLDVLCQDAINADITRVQGAEDVYFYSTQTMTANYADMCVQVVENDICRAIAEAVRFDGRTYPRPYKVAMLTQPPYSFESQQITAALTAMETHPDYADIRTVESSNAEPYLFSERFMSYGKAYGLCEWLEVEQYQNP
;
A
#
# COMPACT_ATOMS: atom_id res chain seq x y z
N ALA A 1 21.11 -4.76 -10.64
CA ALA A 1 20.56 -3.42 -10.38
C ALA A 1 19.54 -2.99 -11.46
N ASP A 2 19.90 -2.99 -12.74
CA ASP A 2 19.05 -2.44 -13.82
C ASP A 2 17.67 -3.10 -13.93
N PHE A 3 17.62 -4.40 -13.72
CA PHE A 3 16.34 -5.14 -13.65
C PHE A 3 15.43 -4.60 -12.54
N ILE A 4 15.98 -4.32 -11.36
CA ILE A 4 15.23 -3.73 -10.25
C ILE A 4 14.77 -2.31 -10.60
N ARG A 5 15.65 -1.49 -11.20
CA ARG A 5 15.33 -0.11 -11.62
C ARG A 5 14.18 -0.08 -12.64
N GLN A 6 14.20 -0.98 -13.63
CA GLN A 6 13.16 -1.06 -14.65
C GLN A 6 11.79 -1.42 -14.05
N HIS A 7 11.74 -2.39 -13.12
CA HIS A 7 10.50 -2.77 -12.44
C HIS A 7 10.00 -1.63 -11.55
N SER A 8 10.89 -1.00 -10.79
CA SER A 8 10.54 0.15 -9.95
C SER A 8 9.99 1.33 -10.75
N ALA A 9 10.54 1.59 -11.93
CA ALA A 9 10.02 2.62 -12.84
C ALA A 9 8.60 2.32 -13.36
N SER A 10 8.22 1.04 -13.37
CA SER A 10 6.87 0.57 -13.70
C SER A 10 5.96 0.42 -12.46
N GLY A 11 6.40 0.86 -11.28
CA GLY A 11 5.64 0.74 -10.04
C GLY A 11 5.62 -0.68 -9.45
N GLN A 12 6.56 -1.54 -9.84
CA GLN A 12 6.63 -2.94 -9.40
C GLN A 12 7.83 -3.21 -8.51
N LEU A 13 7.66 -4.09 -7.54
CA LEU A 13 8.73 -4.63 -6.71
C LEU A 13 9.34 -5.89 -7.35
N VAL A 14 10.60 -6.16 -7.02
CA VAL A 14 11.27 -7.40 -7.41
C VAL A 14 11.50 -8.24 -6.15
N GLY A 15 10.79 -9.37 -6.03
CA GLY A 15 11.01 -10.32 -4.94
C GLY A 15 12.35 -11.04 -5.06
N ARG A 16 12.97 -11.36 -3.92
CA ARG A 16 14.18 -12.17 -3.84
C ARG A 16 14.01 -13.51 -4.56
N SER A 17 12.84 -14.11 -4.43
CA SER A 17 12.50 -15.41 -5.06
C SER A 17 12.64 -15.41 -6.58
N VAL A 18 12.49 -14.25 -7.24
CA VAL A 18 12.65 -14.12 -8.71
C VAL A 18 14.04 -14.54 -9.16
N PHE A 19 15.06 -14.25 -8.36
CA PHE A 19 16.45 -14.58 -8.70
C PHE A 19 16.82 -16.06 -8.51
N LEU A 20 16.00 -16.82 -7.77
CA LEU A 20 16.15 -18.27 -7.61
C LEU A 20 15.65 -19.05 -8.82
N GLN A 21 14.82 -18.41 -9.66
CA GLN A 21 14.18 -19.04 -10.82
C GLN A 21 14.87 -18.65 -12.14
N PRO A 22 14.63 -19.43 -13.22
CA PRO A 22 15.10 -19.05 -14.55
C PRO A 22 14.56 -17.66 -14.94
N PRO A 23 15.35 -16.86 -15.65
CA PRO A 23 16.66 -17.18 -16.26
C PRO A 23 17.85 -17.06 -15.32
N TYR A 24 17.67 -16.56 -14.08
CA TYR A 24 18.79 -16.26 -13.17
C TYR A 24 19.32 -17.53 -12.50
N SER A 25 18.44 -18.33 -11.90
CA SER A 25 18.76 -19.60 -11.22
C SER A 25 19.97 -19.51 -10.26
N VAL A 26 20.06 -18.39 -9.52
CA VAL A 26 21.14 -18.17 -8.55
C VAL A 26 20.93 -19.12 -7.36
N PRO A 27 21.97 -19.87 -6.93
CA PRO A 27 21.87 -20.69 -5.73
C PRO A 27 21.50 -19.86 -4.49
N GLU A 28 20.65 -20.39 -3.63
CA GLU A 28 20.18 -19.69 -2.42
C GLU A 28 21.33 -19.23 -1.51
N THR A 29 22.36 -20.05 -1.39
CA THR A 29 23.56 -19.74 -0.60
C THR A 29 24.30 -18.50 -1.09
N ASP A 30 24.30 -18.27 -2.39
CA ASP A 30 25.05 -17.18 -3.01
C ASP A 30 24.19 -15.92 -3.13
N LEU A 31 22.89 -16.10 -3.28
CA LEU A 31 21.95 -15.01 -3.53
C LEU A 31 21.95 -13.96 -2.40
N SER A 32 21.97 -14.39 -1.14
CA SER A 32 21.99 -13.47 0.00
C SER A 32 23.22 -12.58 -0.01
N VAL A 33 24.38 -13.17 -0.28
CA VAL A 33 25.66 -12.43 -0.36
C VAL A 33 25.65 -11.47 -1.55
N LEU A 34 25.16 -11.90 -2.71
CA LEU A 34 25.09 -11.07 -3.91
C LEU A 34 24.16 -9.85 -3.71
N LEU A 35 23.02 -10.06 -3.08
CA LEU A 35 22.05 -8.97 -2.83
C LEU A 35 22.57 -8.01 -1.76
N ASP A 36 23.26 -8.50 -0.73
CA ASP A 36 23.87 -7.64 0.28
C ASP A 36 25.01 -6.80 -0.34
N VAL A 37 25.86 -7.39 -1.16
CA VAL A 37 26.91 -6.66 -1.92
C VAL A 37 26.27 -5.62 -2.85
N LEU A 38 25.19 -5.98 -3.55
CA LEU A 38 24.47 -5.06 -4.43
C LEU A 38 23.98 -3.81 -3.68
N CYS A 39 23.35 -4.00 -2.51
CA CYS A 39 22.82 -2.88 -1.71
C CYS A 39 23.90 -2.06 -1.01
N GLN A 40 25.13 -2.59 -0.85
CA GLN A 40 26.25 -1.89 -0.21
C GLN A 40 27.13 -1.17 -1.24
N ASP A 41 27.00 -1.49 -2.52
CA ASP A 41 27.79 -0.86 -3.59
C ASP A 41 27.34 0.59 -3.80
N ALA A 42 28.28 1.52 -3.74
CA ALA A 42 28.02 2.95 -3.94
C ALA A 42 27.40 3.27 -5.31
N ILE A 43 27.67 2.46 -6.35
CA ILE A 43 27.07 2.60 -7.69
C ILE A 43 25.58 2.25 -7.67
N ASN A 44 25.16 1.40 -6.72
CA ASN A 44 23.80 0.92 -6.57
C ASN A 44 23.12 1.44 -5.29
N ALA A 45 23.59 2.57 -4.76
CA ALA A 45 23.06 3.17 -3.52
C ALA A 45 21.56 3.52 -3.58
N ASP A 46 20.97 3.54 -4.77
CA ASP A 46 19.54 3.71 -5.00
C ASP A 46 18.74 2.41 -4.79
N ILE A 47 19.40 1.25 -4.82
CA ILE A 47 18.72 -0.03 -4.59
C ILE A 47 18.58 -0.29 -3.10
N THR A 48 17.36 -0.44 -2.68
CA THR A 48 17.04 -0.73 -1.27
C THR A 48 16.04 -1.89 -1.18
N ARG A 49 15.87 -2.40 0.03
CA ARG A 49 14.98 -3.53 0.30
C ARG A 49 13.84 -3.15 1.21
N VAL A 50 12.72 -3.81 1.04
CA VAL A 50 11.56 -3.78 1.94
C VAL A 50 11.20 -5.20 2.33
N GLN A 51 10.91 -5.41 3.61
CA GLN A 51 10.56 -6.72 4.15
C GLN A 51 9.06 -6.94 4.02
N GLY A 52 8.67 -8.00 3.31
CA GLY A 52 7.31 -8.53 3.35
C GLY A 52 7.15 -9.67 4.37
N ALA A 53 5.96 -10.23 4.45
CA ALA A 53 5.67 -11.40 5.27
C ALA A 53 6.23 -12.70 4.63
N GLU A 54 6.17 -12.78 3.30
CA GLU A 54 6.54 -13.97 2.55
C GLU A 54 7.91 -13.87 1.87
N ASP A 55 8.34 -12.66 1.48
CA ASP A 55 9.62 -12.47 0.77
C ASP A 55 10.28 -11.13 1.14
N VAL A 56 11.52 -10.97 0.70
CA VAL A 56 12.23 -9.68 0.70
C VAL A 56 12.14 -9.08 -0.70
N TYR A 57 11.67 -7.86 -0.79
CA TYR A 57 11.48 -7.17 -2.05
C TYR A 57 12.52 -6.06 -2.22
N PHE A 58 12.87 -5.79 -3.47
CA PHE A 58 13.85 -4.78 -3.85
C PHE A 58 13.22 -3.74 -4.77
N TYR A 59 13.64 -2.49 -4.60
CA TYR A 59 13.21 -1.37 -5.42
C TYR A 59 14.29 -0.30 -5.52
N SER A 60 14.14 0.62 -6.47
CA SER A 60 15.04 1.78 -6.64
C SER A 60 14.39 3.03 -6.08
N THR A 61 15.10 3.71 -5.18
CA THR A 61 14.67 5.00 -4.60
C THR A 61 14.68 6.15 -5.60
N GLN A 62 15.25 5.96 -6.80
CA GLN A 62 15.18 6.97 -7.87
C GLN A 62 13.76 7.13 -8.43
N THR A 63 12.95 6.08 -8.39
CA THR A 63 11.62 6.07 -9.02
C THR A 63 10.49 5.70 -8.07
N MET A 64 10.81 5.13 -6.90
CA MET A 64 9.83 4.67 -5.94
C MET A 64 10.17 5.15 -4.53
N THR A 65 9.21 5.71 -3.81
CA THR A 65 9.37 6.07 -2.40
C THR A 65 9.20 4.86 -1.49
N ALA A 66 9.78 4.89 -0.29
CA ALA A 66 9.63 3.82 0.68
C ALA A 66 8.16 3.52 1.01
N ASN A 67 7.35 4.58 1.23
CA ASN A 67 5.93 4.42 1.51
C ASN A 67 5.17 3.75 0.35
N TYR A 68 5.50 4.07 -0.90
CA TYR A 68 4.90 3.41 -2.06
C TYR A 68 5.33 1.94 -2.15
N ALA A 69 6.60 1.64 -1.85
CA ALA A 69 7.10 0.27 -1.79
C ALA A 69 6.38 -0.56 -0.72
N ASP A 70 6.17 -0.01 0.49
CA ASP A 70 5.40 -0.66 1.55
C ASP A 70 3.97 -1.00 1.10
N MET A 71 3.31 -0.08 0.38
CA MET A 71 1.98 -0.33 -0.21
C MET A 71 2.03 -1.46 -1.25
N CYS A 72 3.03 -1.46 -2.12
CA CYS A 72 3.19 -2.50 -3.13
C CYS A 72 3.42 -3.90 -2.54
N VAL A 73 4.12 -4.01 -1.40
CA VAL A 73 4.28 -5.29 -0.68
C VAL A 73 2.92 -5.91 -0.34
N GLN A 74 2.00 -5.11 0.24
CA GLN A 74 0.67 -5.58 0.61
C GLN A 74 -0.10 -6.12 -0.61
N VAL A 75 0.06 -5.45 -1.76
CA VAL A 75 -0.58 -5.86 -3.01
C VAL A 75 0.02 -7.16 -3.54
N VAL A 76 1.35 -7.27 -3.58
CA VAL A 76 2.05 -8.46 -4.09
C VAL A 76 1.76 -9.69 -3.23
N GLU A 77 1.67 -9.52 -1.91
CA GLU A 77 1.34 -10.60 -0.97
C GLU A 77 -0.17 -10.86 -0.86
N ASN A 78 -0.98 -10.12 -1.63
CA ASN A 78 -2.45 -10.25 -1.67
C ASN A 78 -3.14 -10.14 -0.29
N ASP A 79 -2.53 -9.36 0.60
CA ASP A 79 -3.12 -9.06 1.92
C ASP A 79 -3.99 -7.80 1.85
N ILE A 80 -5.17 -7.95 1.25
CA ILE A 80 -6.08 -6.83 0.96
C ILE A 80 -6.57 -6.16 2.24
N CYS A 81 -6.88 -6.92 3.29
CA CYS A 81 -7.34 -6.35 4.57
C CYS A 81 -6.28 -5.47 5.20
N ARG A 82 -5.05 -5.93 5.21
CA ARG A 82 -3.90 -5.17 5.72
C ARG A 82 -3.62 -3.95 4.86
N ALA A 83 -3.65 -4.09 3.53
CA ALA A 83 -3.48 -2.98 2.60
C ALA A 83 -4.48 -1.85 2.85
N ILE A 84 -5.78 -2.19 3.01
CA ILE A 84 -6.83 -1.22 3.33
C ILE A 84 -6.57 -0.57 4.70
N ALA A 85 -6.31 -1.36 5.74
CA ALA A 85 -6.10 -0.84 7.08
C ALA A 85 -4.91 0.12 7.16
N GLU A 86 -3.78 -0.24 6.55
CA GLU A 86 -2.58 0.61 6.53
C GLU A 86 -2.79 1.90 5.72
N ALA A 87 -3.49 1.85 4.57
CA ALA A 87 -3.85 3.04 3.81
C ALA A 87 -4.70 4.01 4.64
N VAL A 88 -5.74 3.50 5.29
CA VAL A 88 -6.65 4.30 6.13
C VAL A 88 -5.92 4.90 7.33
N ARG A 89 -5.08 4.10 8.00
CA ARG A 89 -4.29 4.57 9.14
C ARG A 89 -3.24 5.60 8.73
N PHE A 90 -2.60 5.39 7.60
CA PHE A 90 -1.61 6.32 7.05
C PHE A 90 -2.24 7.69 6.76
N ASP A 91 -3.37 7.73 6.05
CA ASP A 91 -4.08 8.98 5.75
C ASP A 91 -4.60 9.65 7.01
N GLY A 92 -5.20 8.90 7.93
CA GLY A 92 -5.69 9.42 9.20
C GLY A 92 -4.61 10.05 10.06
N ARG A 93 -3.40 9.47 10.07
CA ARG A 93 -2.26 9.96 10.84
C ARG A 93 -1.55 11.14 10.17
N THR A 94 -1.36 11.06 8.85
CA THR A 94 -0.51 11.99 8.10
C THR A 94 -1.26 13.22 7.61
N TYR A 95 -2.49 13.04 7.12
CA TYR A 95 -3.30 14.08 6.49
C TYR A 95 -4.59 14.43 7.26
N PRO A 96 -4.81 13.93 8.45
CA PRO A 96 -6.01 13.81 9.30
C PRO A 96 -7.34 13.86 8.52
N ARG A 97 -7.46 13.02 7.48
CA ARG A 97 -8.63 12.91 6.61
C ARG A 97 -9.12 11.45 6.49
N PRO A 98 -10.40 11.22 6.18
CA PRO A 98 -10.89 9.90 5.82
C PRO A 98 -10.37 9.48 4.44
N TYR A 99 -10.26 8.17 4.23
CA TYR A 99 -9.75 7.56 3.00
C TYR A 99 -10.90 7.18 2.07
N LYS A 100 -10.90 7.72 0.84
CA LYS A 100 -11.95 7.43 -0.14
C LYS A 100 -11.83 6.01 -0.66
N VAL A 101 -12.92 5.20 -0.57
CA VAL A 101 -12.90 3.79 -1.00
C VAL A 101 -12.51 3.64 -2.47
N ALA A 102 -12.95 4.57 -3.32
CA ALA A 102 -12.61 4.57 -4.75
C ALA A 102 -11.09 4.60 -5.04
N MET A 103 -10.26 5.10 -4.11
CA MET A 103 -8.80 5.09 -4.27
C MET A 103 -8.21 3.69 -4.24
N LEU A 104 -8.90 2.71 -3.65
CA LEU A 104 -8.44 1.31 -3.64
C LEU A 104 -8.53 0.64 -5.02
N THR A 105 -9.31 1.20 -5.95
CA THR A 105 -9.36 0.72 -7.34
C THR A 105 -8.25 1.32 -8.22
N GLN A 106 -7.47 2.26 -7.69
CA GLN A 106 -6.38 2.92 -8.38
C GLN A 106 -5.02 2.30 -8.00
N PRO A 107 -3.97 2.47 -8.82
CA PRO A 107 -2.62 2.11 -8.42
C PRO A 107 -2.20 2.79 -7.11
N PRO A 108 -1.43 2.11 -6.25
CA PRO A 108 -0.81 0.79 -6.45
C PRO A 108 -1.74 -0.40 -6.19
N TYR A 109 -2.92 -0.20 -5.60
CA TYR A 109 -3.81 -1.29 -5.17
C TYR A 109 -4.48 -1.98 -6.35
N SER A 110 -5.20 -1.23 -7.19
CA SER A 110 -5.95 -1.73 -8.35
C SER A 110 -6.88 -2.91 -7.99
N PHE A 111 -7.46 -2.90 -6.78
CA PHE A 111 -8.36 -3.95 -6.33
C PHE A 111 -9.69 -3.87 -7.05
N GLU A 112 -10.29 -5.03 -7.34
CA GLU A 112 -11.64 -5.10 -7.85
C GLU A 112 -12.66 -4.76 -6.74
N SER A 113 -13.79 -4.17 -7.13
CA SER A 113 -14.85 -3.78 -6.16
C SER A 113 -15.33 -4.98 -5.31
N GLN A 114 -15.37 -6.18 -5.88
CA GLN A 114 -15.75 -7.39 -5.16
C GLN A 114 -14.72 -7.77 -4.09
N GLN A 115 -13.43 -7.62 -4.40
CA GLN A 115 -12.34 -7.87 -3.44
C GLN A 115 -12.41 -6.88 -2.27
N ILE A 116 -12.64 -5.59 -2.56
CA ILE A 116 -12.79 -4.56 -1.55
C ILE A 116 -13.97 -4.88 -0.63
N THR A 117 -15.14 -5.20 -1.19
CA THR A 117 -16.34 -5.54 -0.40
C THR A 117 -16.10 -6.76 0.50
N ALA A 118 -15.49 -7.82 -0.05
CA ALA A 118 -15.17 -9.02 0.72
C ALA A 118 -14.18 -8.73 1.86
N ALA A 119 -13.15 -7.92 1.58
CA ALA A 119 -12.18 -7.53 2.58
C ALA A 119 -12.81 -6.69 3.70
N LEU A 120 -13.62 -5.68 3.38
CA LEU A 120 -14.32 -4.86 4.38
C LEU A 120 -15.22 -5.71 5.26
N THR A 121 -15.96 -6.66 4.69
CA THR A 121 -16.79 -7.62 5.45
C THR A 121 -15.94 -8.48 6.40
N ALA A 122 -14.79 -8.98 5.93
CA ALA A 122 -13.88 -9.77 6.76
C ALA A 122 -13.28 -8.94 7.92
N MET A 123 -12.98 -7.66 7.65
CA MET A 123 -12.39 -6.74 8.64
C MET A 123 -13.36 -6.41 9.79
N GLU A 124 -14.68 -6.42 9.57
CA GLU A 124 -15.69 -6.09 10.59
C GLU A 124 -15.59 -6.96 11.85
N THR A 125 -15.19 -8.21 11.68
CA THR A 125 -15.10 -9.19 12.77
C THR A 125 -13.66 -9.45 13.24
N HIS A 126 -12.66 -8.88 12.55
CA HIS A 126 -11.26 -9.15 12.86
C HIS A 126 -10.71 -8.14 13.87
N PRO A 127 -10.14 -8.57 15.00
CA PRO A 127 -9.71 -7.68 16.08
C PRO A 127 -8.62 -6.69 15.65
N ASP A 128 -7.74 -7.06 14.72
CA ASP A 128 -6.65 -6.20 14.26
C ASP A 128 -7.13 -5.00 13.43
N TYR A 129 -8.37 -5.05 12.93
CA TYR A 129 -8.98 -4.00 12.11
C TYR A 129 -10.17 -3.33 12.79
N ALA A 130 -10.40 -3.60 14.08
CA ALA A 130 -11.53 -3.08 14.83
C ALA A 130 -11.61 -1.54 14.88
N ASP A 131 -10.53 -0.84 14.58
CA ASP A 131 -10.47 0.61 14.50
C ASP A 131 -10.90 1.18 13.14
N ILE A 132 -11.03 0.33 12.10
CA ILE A 132 -11.43 0.76 10.77
C ILE A 132 -12.94 0.79 10.67
N ARG A 133 -13.49 1.95 10.29
CA ARG A 133 -14.92 2.20 10.18
C ARG A 133 -15.27 2.82 8.83
N THR A 134 -16.48 2.54 8.40
CA THR A 134 -17.06 3.16 7.20
C THR A 134 -17.85 4.40 7.58
N VAL A 135 -17.80 5.42 6.74
CA VAL A 135 -18.64 6.60 6.78
C VAL A 135 -19.04 6.97 5.36
N GLU A 136 -20.27 7.42 5.17
CA GLU A 136 -20.78 7.84 3.87
C GLU A 136 -21.18 9.31 3.93
N SER A 137 -20.89 10.05 2.86
CA SER A 137 -21.42 11.41 2.66
C SER A 137 -22.89 11.36 2.24
N SER A 138 -23.57 12.51 2.28
CA SER A 138 -25.00 12.61 1.92
C SER A 138 -25.29 12.23 0.47
N ASN A 139 -24.30 12.27 -0.43
CA ASN A 139 -24.40 11.77 -1.79
C ASN A 139 -24.04 10.28 -1.95
N ALA A 140 -23.96 9.53 -0.82
CA ALA A 140 -23.67 8.11 -0.75
C ALA A 140 -22.25 7.70 -1.24
N GLU A 141 -21.28 8.62 -1.20
CA GLU A 141 -19.88 8.26 -1.49
C GLU A 141 -19.23 7.64 -0.25
N PRO A 142 -18.68 6.41 -0.34
CA PRO A 142 -18.12 5.70 0.81
C PRO A 142 -16.69 6.10 1.11
N TYR A 143 -16.40 6.28 2.39
CA TYR A 143 -15.09 6.56 2.96
C TYR A 143 -14.80 5.61 4.12
N LEU A 144 -13.51 5.42 4.40
CA LEU A 144 -13.00 4.68 5.55
C LEU A 144 -12.23 5.63 6.47
N PHE A 145 -12.30 5.40 7.77
CA PHE A 145 -11.50 6.12 8.74
C PHE A 145 -11.06 5.19 9.88
N SER A 146 -9.99 5.56 10.57
CA SER A 146 -9.55 4.85 11.77
C SER A 146 -9.95 5.62 13.02
N GLU A 147 -10.66 4.98 13.93
CA GLU A 147 -11.05 5.54 15.25
C GLU A 147 -9.81 5.89 16.11
N ARG A 148 -8.61 5.40 15.75
CA ARG A 148 -7.36 5.79 16.40
C ARG A 148 -6.98 7.24 16.13
N PHE A 149 -7.41 7.81 15.00
CA PHE A 149 -6.95 9.12 14.52
C PHE A 149 -8.07 10.15 14.40
N MET A 150 -9.32 9.72 14.26
CA MET A 150 -10.44 10.66 14.20
C MET A 150 -11.75 10.04 14.68
N SER A 151 -12.66 10.88 15.14
CA SER A 151 -14.01 10.49 15.50
C SER A 151 -14.91 10.38 14.26
N TYR A 152 -16.02 9.62 14.38
CA TYR A 152 -17.03 9.52 13.32
C TYR A 152 -17.55 10.90 12.86
N GLY A 153 -17.87 11.80 13.80
CA GLY A 153 -18.38 13.13 13.45
C GLY A 153 -17.38 13.96 12.65
N LYS A 154 -16.08 13.86 12.97
CA LYS A 154 -15.04 14.51 12.17
C LYS A 154 -14.91 13.90 10.79
N ALA A 155 -14.93 12.56 10.69
CA ALA A 155 -14.86 11.85 9.41
C ALA A 155 -16.05 12.23 8.52
N TYR A 156 -17.27 12.21 9.07
CA TYR A 156 -18.49 12.61 8.37
C TYR A 156 -18.43 14.07 7.85
N GLY A 157 -18.09 15.03 8.72
CA GLY A 157 -17.99 16.42 8.30
C GLY A 157 -16.95 16.66 7.21
N LEU A 158 -15.82 15.94 7.23
CA LEU A 158 -14.82 16.02 6.16
C LEU A 158 -15.33 15.39 4.86
N CYS A 159 -16.05 14.27 4.90
CA CYS A 159 -16.68 13.68 3.72
C CYS A 159 -17.71 14.63 3.09
N GLU A 160 -18.60 15.24 3.92
CA GLU A 160 -19.57 16.21 3.44
C GLU A 160 -18.89 17.41 2.76
N TRP A 161 -17.84 17.93 3.38
CA TRP A 161 -17.10 19.05 2.80
C TRP A 161 -16.46 18.67 1.47
N LEU A 162 -15.80 17.51 1.39
CA LEU A 162 -15.09 17.05 0.18
C LEU A 162 -16.04 16.72 -0.98
N GLU A 163 -17.21 16.18 -0.70
CA GLU A 163 -18.10 15.65 -1.73
C GLU A 163 -19.27 16.57 -2.09
N VAL A 164 -19.65 17.46 -1.18
CA VAL A 164 -20.88 18.24 -1.32
C VAL A 164 -20.62 19.73 -1.14
N GLU A 165 -20.14 20.16 0.03
CA GLU A 165 -20.15 21.58 0.41
C GLU A 165 -19.17 22.43 -0.41
N GLN A 166 -17.99 21.93 -0.73
CA GLN A 166 -17.01 22.67 -1.53
C GLN A 166 -17.49 23.02 -2.94
N TYR A 167 -18.46 22.25 -3.48
CA TYR A 167 -19.05 22.50 -4.80
C TYR A 167 -20.27 23.41 -4.74
N GLN A 168 -20.89 23.56 -3.57
CA GLN A 168 -22.04 24.44 -3.37
C GLN A 168 -21.64 25.86 -3.03
N ASN A 169 -20.44 26.03 -2.46
CA ASN A 169 -19.90 27.35 -2.09
C ASN A 169 -18.50 27.54 -2.71
N PRO A 170 -18.41 27.80 -4.03
CA PRO A 170 -17.13 27.97 -4.74
C PRO A 170 -16.41 29.28 -4.33
#